data_8cd0d38de1ed9210bb07f524c5aaf07e
#
_entry.id   8cd0d38de1ed9210bb07f524c5aaf07e
#
_cell.length_a   1.000
_cell.length_b   1.000
_cell.length_c   1.000
_cell.angle_alpha   90.00
_cell.angle_beta   90.00
_cell.angle_gamma   90.00
#
_symmetry.space_group_name_H-M   'P 1'
#
loop_
_entity.id
_entity.type
_entity.pdbx_description
1 polymer ?
#
loop_
_entity_poly.entity_id
_entity_poly.type
_entity_poly.pdbx_seq_one_letter_code
_entity_poly.pdbx_strand_id
1 'polypeptide(L)'
;MPALSETPERLPKTTRRLLLLAALGVASTLFAQFRIFGGGQIYVDPYTRTSREIGSRSVGTPEWANPVGFERDVFTFARLRYDTPGGIRAGGRGRGGWTTDLPDADLNLSYRLQQMTAMKVDPNGRIVRATDPELADYPFLFASAPGSLALTADELAALRAYLLNGGFMLMTDSWGDADANNVNRIFDQILPGSHFVELPIEHPLYRAVFNITEKAQVANIRIGMKIPGTRIEHRVLFDAKGRIMAMSLHNSDDSDGWEREGEDHDYFERYSEKIAYPLAINILLYQMTH
;
A
#
# COMPACT_ATOMS: atom_id res chain seq x y z
N MET A 1 -7.66 70.02 -29.58
CA MET A 1 -7.29 69.22 -28.42
C MET A 1 -6.53 68.00 -28.89
N PRO A 2 -5.21 67.85 -28.61
CA PRO A 2 -4.45 66.68 -29.01
C PRO A 2 -4.58 65.61 -27.93
N ALA A 3 -4.82 64.37 -28.38
CA ALA A 3 -4.88 63.19 -27.57
C ALA A 3 -3.45 62.80 -27.09
N LEU A 4 -3.31 62.65 -25.78
CA LEU A 4 -2.09 62.14 -25.15
C LEU A 4 -2.04 60.64 -25.35
N SER A 5 -1.06 60.15 -26.13
CA SER A 5 -0.72 58.74 -26.21
C SER A 5 0.21 58.40 -25.04
N GLU A 6 -0.32 57.77 -24.01
CA GLU A 6 0.48 57.15 -22.96
C GLU A 6 1.13 55.86 -23.48
N THR A 7 2.44 55.89 -23.67
CA THR A 7 3.23 54.66 -23.90
C THR A 7 3.39 53.94 -22.57
N PRO A 8 3.14 52.61 -22.50
CA PRO A 8 3.30 51.86 -21.24
C PRO A 8 4.78 51.81 -20.84
N GLU A 9 5.03 52.31 -19.63
CA GLU A 9 6.35 52.34 -18.99
C GLU A 9 6.90 50.92 -18.82
N ARG A 10 8.06 50.61 -19.42
CA ARG A 10 8.67 49.31 -19.34
C ARG A 10 9.34 49.13 -17.99
N LEU A 11 8.89 48.13 -17.21
CA LEU A 11 9.49 47.76 -15.93
C LEU A 11 11.02 47.52 -16.03
N PRO A 12 11.81 47.93 -15.03
CA PRO A 12 13.25 47.71 -14.96
C PRO A 12 13.63 46.25 -15.12
N LYS A 13 14.74 45.95 -15.75
CA LYS A 13 15.21 44.56 -16.03
C LYS A 13 15.34 43.71 -14.75
N THR A 14 15.70 44.33 -13.62
CA THR A 14 15.77 43.69 -12.30
C THR A 14 14.39 43.26 -11.77
N THR A 15 13.40 44.14 -11.88
CA THR A 15 12.01 43.84 -11.48
C THR A 15 11.39 42.75 -12.34
N ARG A 16 11.73 42.70 -13.65
CA ARG A 16 11.27 41.69 -14.57
C ARG A 16 11.89 40.31 -14.26
N ARG A 17 13.17 40.28 -13.81
CA ARG A 17 13.85 39.02 -13.38
C ARG A 17 13.27 38.51 -12.06
N LEU A 18 12.96 39.39 -11.11
CA LEU A 18 12.35 39.01 -9.84
C LEU A 18 10.93 38.46 -10.03
N LEU A 19 10.12 39.05 -10.92
CA LEU A 19 8.79 38.57 -11.27
C LEU A 19 8.84 37.21 -11.99
N LEU A 20 9.84 36.99 -12.85
CA LEU A 20 10.04 35.68 -13.51
C LEU A 20 10.48 34.59 -12.53
N LEU A 21 11.35 34.92 -11.57
CA LEU A 21 11.76 33.99 -10.51
C LEU A 21 10.62 33.66 -9.54
N ALA A 22 9.81 34.66 -9.20
CA ALA A 22 8.61 34.45 -8.40
C ALA A 22 7.55 33.61 -9.13
N ALA A 23 7.35 33.86 -10.44
CA ALA A 23 6.43 33.05 -11.26
C ALA A 23 6.90 31.61 -11.42
N LEU A 24 8.23 31.37 -11.58
CA LEU A 24 8.82 30.04 -11.60
C LEU A 24 8.72 29.33 -10.25
N GLY A 25 8.90 30.04 -9.14
CA GLY A 25 8.71 29.52 -7.79
C GLY A 25 7.25 29.12 -7.52
N VAL A 26 6.28 29.93 -7.92
CA VAL A 26 4.85 29.63 -7.80
C VAL A 26 4.44 28.51 -8.74
N ALA A 27 4.98 28.45 -9.96
CA ALA A 27 4.73 27.34 -10.88
C ALA A 27 5.27 26.03 -10.35
N SER A 28 6.46 26.01 -9.75
CA SER A 28 7.05 24.79 -9.16
C SER A 28 6.28 24.30 -7.93
N THR A 29 5.77 25.20 -7.09
CA THR A 29 4.90 24.83 -5.96
C THR A 29 3.52 24.37 -6.42
N LEU A 30 2.94 24.98 -7.45
CA LEU A 30 1.69 24.53 -8.05
C LEU A 30 1.85 23.18 -8.77
N PHE A 31 2.99 22.92 -9.45
CA PHE A 31 3.29 21.63 -10.03
C PHE A 31 3.51 20.55 -8.96
N ALA A 32 4.13 20.86 -7.83
CA ALA A 32 4.25 19.96 -6.70
C ALA A 32 2.87 19.64 -6.10
N GLN A 33 2.02 20.64 -5.86
CA GLN A 33 0.67 20.44 -5.35
C GLN A 33 -0.25 19.70 -6.35
N PHE A 34 -0.08 19.89 -7.67
CA PHE A 34 -0.86 19.14 -8.67
C PHE A 34 -0.44 17.67 -8.76
N ARG A 35 0.79 17.31 -8.38
CA ARG A 35 1.25 15.91 -8.26
C ARG A 35 0.69 15.20 -7.03
N ILE A 36 0.40 15.93 -5.97
CA ILE A 36 -0.11 15.38 -4.70
C ILE A 36 -1.58 14.90 -4.83
N PHE A 37 -2.36 15.41 -5.77
CA PHE A 37 -3.79 15.08 -5.92
C PHE A 37 -4.14 14.11 -7.06
N GLY A 38 -3.18 13.53 -7.74
CA GLY A 38 -3.38 12.58 -8.82
C GLY A 38 -3.30 11.13 -8.36
N GLY A 39 -4.42 10.51 -8.00
CA GLY A 39 -4.53 9.07 -7.74
C GLY A 39 -4.36 8.21 -8.99
N GLY A 40 -3.32 8.47 -9.79
CA GLY A 40 -2.97 7.66 -10.95
C GLY A 40 -1.87 6.66 -10.60
N GLN A 41 -1.84 5.56 -11.35
CA GLN A 41 -0.68 4.64 -11.32
C GLN A 41 0.59 5.42 -11.60
N ILE A 42 1.61 5.23 -10.77
CA ILE A 42 2.93 5.77 -11.00
C ILE A 42 3.71 4.82 -11.91
N TYR A 43 4.53 5.40 -12.78
CA TYR A 43 5.56 4.62 -13.44
C TYR A 43 6.65 4.30 -12.42
N VAL A 44 6.90 3.03 -12.19
CA VAL A 44 8.02 2.54 -11.39
C VAL A 44 8.97 1.84 -12.31
N ASP A 45 10.24 2.27 -12.27
CA ASP A 45 11.30 1.67 -13.07
C ASP A 45 11.34 0.14 -12.84
N PRO A 46 11.48 -0.68 -13.90
CA PRO A 46 11.59 -2.14 -13.76
C PRO A 46 12.71 -2.61 -12.81
N TYR A 47 13.75 -1.81 -12.64
CA TYR A 47 14.89 -2.12 -11.79
C TYR A 47 14.76 -1.65 -10.34
N THR A 48 13.71 -0.88 -10.01
CA THR A 48 13.40 -0.49 -8.62
C THR A 48 13.18 -1.74 -7.77
N ARG A 49 13.89 -1.85 -6.66
CA ARG A 49 13.88 -3.01 -5.76
C ARG A 49 13.36 -2.72 -4.37
N THR A 50 13.31 -1.46 -3.96
CA THR A 50 12.86 -1.06 -2.64
C THR A 50 11.80 0.04 -2.71
N SER A 51 10.92 0.09 -1.72
CA SER A 51 9.93 1.18 -1.59
C SER A 51 10.62 2.52 -1.34
N ARG A 52 11.79 2.52 -0.68
CA ARG A 52 12.56 3.74 -0.38
C ARG A 52 13.13 4.45 -1.62
N GLU A 53 13.35 3.75 -2.72
CA GLU A 53 13.78 4.36 -4.00
C GLU A 53 12.70 5.23 -4.64
N ILE A 54 11.46 5.14 -4.17
CA ILE A 54 10.31 5.87 -4.70
C ILE A 54 10.02 7.06 -3.80
N GLY A 55 9.88 8.24 -4.39
CA GLY A 55 9.51 9.44 -3.64
C GLY A 55 8.12 9.34 -3.01
N SER A 56 7.97 9.77 -1.77
CA SER A 56 6.69 9.85 -1.08
C SER A 56 5.64 10.60 -1.90
N ARG A 57 4.41 10.15 -1.83
CA ARG A 57 3.24 10.73 -2.49
C ARG A 57 2.32 11.44 -1.50
N SER A 58 2.71 11.45 -0.25
CA SER A 58 2.06 12.05 0.89
C SER A 58 2.95 13.14 1.51
N VAL A 59 3.02 13.21 2.82
CA VAL A 59 3.79 14.22 3.57
C VAL A 59 5.25 13.81 3.83
N GLY A 60 5.68 12.68 3.31
CA GLY A 60 6.98 12.06 3.56
C GLY A 60 6.87 10.87 4.49
N THR A 61 7.93 10.07 4.54
CA THR A 61 8.00 8.87 5.36
C THR A 61 9.21 8.96 6.29
N PRO A 62 9.09 8.45 7.53
CA PRO A 62 10.19 8.49 8.47
C PRO A 62 11.41 7.69 7.99
N GLU A 63 12.58 8.12 8.42
CA GLU A 63 13.84 7.39 8.20
C GLU A 63 14.36 6.87 9.54
N TRP A 64 14.93 5.67 9.51
CA TRP A 64 15.62 5.08 10.67
C TRP A 64 16.72 4.15 10.18
N ALA A 65 17.59 3.78 11.11
CA ALA A 65 18.62 2.79 10.88
C ALA A 65 18.60 1.76 12.01
N ASN A 66 18.81 0.51 11.65
CA ASN A 66 18.98 -0.55 12.65
C ASN A 66 20.40 -0.49 13.25
N PRO A 67 20.60 -0.96 14.51
CA PRO A 67 21.92 -1.11 15.07
C PRO A 67 22.80 -2.04 14.22
N VAL A 68 24.10 -1.76 14.21
CA VAL A 68 25.08 -2.60 13.53
C VAL A 68 24.98 -4.05 14.03
N GLY A 69 24.99 -5.00 13.11
CA GLY A 69 24.83 -6.44 13.39
C GLY A 69 23.41 -6.98 13.20
N PHE A 70 22.44 -6.11 12.89
CA PHE A 70 21.04 -6.49 12.62
C PHE A 70 20.64 -6.24 11.15
N GLU A 71 21.58 -6.25 10.23
CA GLU A 71 21.31 -5.95 8.82
C GLU A 71 20.53 -7.06 8.10
N ARG A 72 20.58 -8.29 8.62
CA ARG A 72 19.92 -9.46 8.01
C ARG A 72 18.83 -10.09 8.85
N ASP A 73 18.83 -9.84 10.17
CA ASP A 73 17.83 -10.38 11.10
C ASP A 73 16.76 -9.31 11.35
N VAL A 74 16.04 -8.96 10.30
CA VAL A 74 15.03 -7.91 10.30
C VAL A 74 13.77 -8.38 9.59
N PHE A 75 12.62 -7.92 10.06
CA PHE A 75 11.38 -8.01 9.27
C PHE A 75 11.47 -7.08 8.07
N THR A 76 11.14 -7.55 6.88
CA THR A 76 11.09 -6.75 5.67
C THR A 76 9.66 -6.73 5.12
N PHE A 77 9.10 -5.54 4.94
CA PHE A 77 7.85 -5.38 4.21
C PHE A 77 8.13 -5.64 2.73
N ALA A 78 7.70 -6.80 2.22
CA ALA A 78 7.85 -7.17 0.82
C ALA A 78 6.53 -6.95 0.07
N ARG A 79 6.57 -6.10 -0.97
CA ARG A 79 5.43 -5.80 -1.84
C ARG A 79 5.50 -6.61 -3.11
N LEU A 80 4.41 -7.29 -3.45
CA LEU A 80 4.28 -8.02 -4.71
C LEU A 80 4.09 -7.05 -5.88
N ARG A 81 5.00 -7.09 -6.83
CA ARG A 81 4.85 -6.49 -8.15
C ARG A 81 4.18 -7.48 -9.08
N TYR A 82 2.99 -7.16 -9.57
CA TYR A 82 2.20 -8.00 -10.47
C TYR A 82 1.70 -7.21 -11.68
N ASP A 83 1.28 -7.92 -12.72
CA ASP A 83 0.66 -7.29 -13.87
C ASP A 83 -0.86 -7.13 -13.67
N THR A 84 -1.45 -6.17 -14.40
CA THR A 84 -2.90 -5.94 -14.41
C THR A 84 -3.47 -6.31 -15.77
N PRO A 85 -4.70 -6.83 -15.86
CA PRO A 85 -5.34 -7.13 -17.14
C PRO A 85 -5.41 -5.88 -18.02
N GLY A 86 -4.91 -5.98 -19.26
CA GLY A 86 -4.88 -4.87 -20.22
C GLY A 86 -3.61 -3.99 -20.15
N GLY A 87 -2.63 -4.36 -19.33
CA GLY A 87 -1.34 -3.64 -19.20
C GLY A 87 -1.48 -2.26 -18.56
N ILE A 88 -0.38 -1.50 -18.56
CA ILE A 88 -0.27 -0.13 -18.00
C ILE A 88 -1.26 0.87 -18.64
N ARG A 89 -1.97 0.51 -19.70
CA ARG A 89 -2.92 1.34 -20.42
C ARG A 89 -4.36 1.28 -19.94
N ALA A 90 -4.68 0.57 -18.89
CA ALA A 90 -5.99 0.66 -18.26
C ALA A 90 -6.14 2.02 -17.53
N GLY A 91 -5.97 3.12 -18.27
CA GLY A 91 -6.32 4.49 -17.89
C GLY A 91 -7.84 4.72 -17.89
N GLY A 92 -8.60 3.71 -17.54
CA GLY A 92 -9.97 3.88 -17.09
C GLY A 92 -9.90 4.27 -15.61
N ARG A 93 -10.77 5.19 -15.18
CA ARG A 93 -11.03 5.56 -13.76
C ARG A 93 -10.98 4.31 -12.89
N GLY A 94 -9.78 3.78 -12.72
CA GLY A 94 -9.58 2.41 -12.42
C GLY A 94 -8.80 2.24 -11.17
N ARG A 95 -9.09 1.23 -10.67
CA ARG A 95 -8.47 0.44 -9.64
C ARG A 95 -6.98 0.51 -9.82
N GLY A 96 -6.28 0.98 -8.81
CA GLY A 96 -4.84 0.93 -8.74
C GLY A 96 -4.38 -0.51 -8.98
N GLY A 97 -3.17 -0.67 -9.42
CA GLY A 97 -2.51 -1.95 -9.45
C GLY A 97 -1.60 -2.08 -8.23
N TRP A 98 -0.56 -2.88 -8.36
CA TRP A 98 0.41 -3.10 -7.30
C TRP A 98 1.07 -1.82 -6.76
N THR A 99 1.01 -0.69 -7.49
CA THR A 99 1.58 0.61 -7.07
C THR A 99 0.63 1.46 -6.24
N THR A 100 -0.57 0.97 -5.92
CA THR A 100 -1.51 1.67 -5.03
C THR A 100 -0.88 1.81 -3.65
N ASP A 101 -0.94 3.03 -3.11
CA ASP A 101 -0.43 3.42 -1.78
C ASP A 101 1.10 3.27 -1.61
N LEU A 102 1.83 3.02 -2.70
CA LEU A 102 3.28 2.92 -2.72
C LEU A 102 3.91 4.33 -2.84
N PRO A 103 4.98 4.66 -2.11
CA PRO A 103 5.71 3.85 -1.14
C PRO A 103 5.24 4.05 0.30
N ASP A 104 4.35 5.01 0.53
CA ASP A 104 4.06 5.55 1.86
C ASP A 104 3.45 4.49 2.78
N ALA A 105 2.53 3.66 2.29
CA ALA A 105 1.95 2.57 3.08
C ALA A 105 3.00 1.58 3.61
N ASP A 106 3.94 1.17 2.75
CA ASP A 106 4.98 0.21 3.09
C ASP A 106 5.91 0.76 4.18
N LEU A 107 6.34 2.00 3.99
CA LEU A 107 7.34 2.64 4.83
C LEU A 107 6.76 3.12 6.17
N ASN A 108 5.53 3.63 6.17
CA ASN A 108 4.84 4.05 7.40
C ASN A 108 4.48 2.83 8.27
N LEU A 109 3.94 1.75 7.68
CA LEU A 109 3.68 0.53 8.45
C LEU A 109 4.96 -0.08 9.00
N SER A 110 6.03 -0.11 8.20
CA SER A 110 7.36 -0.57 8.65
C SER A 110 7.86 0.26 9.84
N TYR A 111 7.74 1.58 9.77
CA TYR A 111 8.14 2.47 10.86
C TYR A 111 7.30 2.26 12.13
N ARG A 112 5.98 2.15 11.98
CA ARG A 112 5.08 1.89 13.13
C ARG A 112 5.38 0.56 13.79
N LEU A 113 5.65 -0.47 12.99
CA LEU A 113 6.04 -1.78 13.52
C LEU A 113 7.36 -1.69 14.32
N GLN A 114 8.35 -0.95 13.80
CA GLN A 114 9.61 -0.67 14.49
C GLN A 114 9.40 0.10 15.82
N GLN A 115 8.46 1.07 15.85
CA GLN A 115 8.18 1.88 17.02
C GLN A 115 7.38 1.13 18.10
N MET A 116 6.38 0.35 17.68
CA MET A 116 5.38 -0.21 18.58
C MET A 116 5.70 -1.63 19.04
N THR A 117 6.78 -2.23 18.53
CA THR A 117 7.20 -3.59 18.86
C THR A 117 8.69 -3.66 19.15
N ALA A 118 9.17 -4.81 19.62
CA ALA A 118 10.61 -5.07 19.76
C ALA A 118 11.28 -5.53 18.46
N MET A 119 10.53 -5.62 17.36
CA MET A 119 11.03 -6.09 16.06
C MET A 119 12.03 -5.09 15.47
N LYS A 120 13.07 -5.61 14.85
CA LYS A 120 13.90 -4.83 13.92
C LYS A 120 13.27 -4.91 12.53
N VAL A 121 13.08 -3.77 11.89
CA VAL A 121 12.39 -3.66 10.60
C VAL A 121 13.31 -3.02 9.58
N ASP A 122 13.35 -3.57 8.37
CA ASP A 122 14.09 -2.99 7.24
C ASP A 122 13.50 -1.60 6.91
N PRO A 123 14.32 -0.53 6.94
CA PRO A 123 13.85 0.82 6.64
C PRO A 123 13.51 1.07 5.16
N ASN A 124 13.85 0.15 4.28
CA ASN A 124 13.73 0.36 2.83
C ASN A 124 12.51 -0.34 2.23
N GLY A 125 12.03 -1.42 2.87
CA GLY A 125 11.05 -2.31 2.26
C GLY A 125 11.60 -3.01 1.01
N ARG A 126 10.81 -3.89 0.41
CA ARG A 126 11.22 -4.64 -0.79
C ARG A 126 10.10 -4.70 -1.81
N ILE A 127 10.45 -4.62 -3.09
CA ILE A 127 9.54 -4.83 -4.22
C ILE A 127 10.00 -6.08 -4.94
N VAL A 128 9.15 -7.11 -4.99
CA VAL A 128 9.49 -8.43 -5.56
C VAL A 128 8.43 -8.87 -6.56
N ARG A 129 8.83 -9.61 -7.59
CA ARG A 129 7.93 -10.44 -8.39
C ARG A 129 7.82 -11.82 -7.76
N ALA A 130 6.74 -12.52 -8.05
CA ALA A 130 6.56 -13.89 -7.55
C ALA A 130 7.68 -14.85 -8.00
N THR A 131 8.29 -14.58 -9.16
CA THR A 131 9.38 -15.39 -9.75
C THR A 131 10.78 -14.94 -9.32
N ASP A 132 10.92 -13.88 -8.50
CA ASP A 132 12.21 -13.46 -8.01
C ASP A 132 12.78 -14.51 -7.03
N PRO A 133 14.05 -14.93 -7.20
CA PRO A 133 14.64 -15.97 -6.36
C PRO A 133 14.65 -15.63 -4.86
N GLU A 134 14.73 -14.34 -4.55
CA GLU A 134 14.75 -13.80 -3.17
C GLU A 134 13.37 -13.81 -2.48
N LEU A 135 12.27 -14.15 -3.19
CA LEU A 135 10.94 -14.18 -2.57
C LEU A 135 10.88 -15.09 -1.32
N ALA A 136 11.62 -16.20 -1.35
CA ALA A 136 11.66 -17.15 -0.24
C ALA A 136 12.31 -16.59 1.05
N ASP A 137 13.07 -15.51 0.93
CA ASP A 137 13.71 -14.83 2.08
C ASP A 137 12.73 -13.96 2.86
N TYR A 138 11.55 -13.67 2.30
CA TYR A 138 10.53 -12.80 2.89
C TYR A 138 9.31 -13.62 3.32
N PRO A 139 9.11 -13.88 4.62
CA PRO A 139 7.95 -14.64 5.10
C PRO A 139 6.62 -13.91 4.94
N PHE A 140 6.66 -12.58 4.75
CA PHE A 140 5.51 -11.70 4.55
C PHE A 140 5.53 -11.10 3.14
N LEU A 141 4.40 -11.21 2.43
CA LEU A 141 4.19 -10.62 1.11
C LEU A 141 2.91 -9.78 1.13
N PHE A 142 2.98 -8.57 0.61
CA PHE A 142 1.84 -7.67 0.53
C PHE A 142 1.39 -7.44 -0.91
N ALA A 143 0.08 -7.46 -1.16
CA ALA A 143 -0.50 -7.07 -2.44
C ALA A 143 -1.64 -6.08 -2.25
N SER A 144 -1.46 -4.85 -2.73
CA SER A 144 -2.52 -3.85 -2.81
C SER A 144 -3.40 -4.09 -4.04
N ALA A 145 -4.68 -3.71 -3.98
CA ALA A 145 -5.65 -3.78 -5.06
C ALA A 145 -5.73 -5.15 -5.77
N PRO A 146 -5.87 -6.26 -5.03
CA PRO A 146 -5.78 -7.63 -5.59
C PRO A 146 -6.89 -7.96 -6.58
N GLY A 147 -7.95 -7.17 -6.63
CA GLY A 147 -8.96 -7.25 -7.70
C GLY A 147 -8.42 -7.02 -9.10
N SER A 148 -7.21 -6.45 -9.22
CA SER A 148 -6.50 -6.21 -10.48
C SER A 148 -5.37 -7.22 -10.75
N LEU A 149 -5.23 -8.26 -9.92
CA LEU A 149 -4.15 -9.25 -10.02
C LEU A 149 -4.26 -10.05 -11.33
N ALA A 150 -3.16 -10.08 -12.10
CA ALA A 150 -2.98 -11.00 -13.20
C ALA A 150 -1.58 -11.63 -13.09
N LEU A 151 -1.53 -12.95 -13.11
CA LEU A 151 -0.32 -13.74 -12.91
C LEU A 151 -0.12 -14.71 -14.08
N THR A 152 1.13 -14.88 -14.48
CA THR A 152 1.56 -15.91 -15.42
C THR A 152 1.55 -17.28 -14.77
N ALA A 153 1.66 -18.34 -15.56
CA ALA A 153 1.74 -19.71 -15.04
C ALA A 153 2.94 -19.91 -14.09
N ASP A 154 4.07 -19.29 -14.41
CA ASP A 154 5.28 -19.38 -13.59
C ASP A 154 5.10 -18.61 -12.26
N GLU A 155 4.45 -17.44 -12.27
CA GLU A 155 4.14 -16.68 -11.06
C GLU A 155 3.13 -17.42 -10.16
N LEU A 156 2.13 -18.08 -10.74
CA LEU A 156 1.19 -18.92 -10.00
C LEU A 156 1.91 -20.10 -9.32
N ALA A 157 2.81 -20.78 -10.03
CA ALA A 157 3.61 -21.88 -9.49
C ALA A 157 4.55 -21.41 -8.37
N ALA A 158 5.19 -20.26 -8.56
CA ALA A 158 6.09 -19.67 -7.56
C ALA A 158 5.34 -19.27 -6.29
N LEU A 159 4.18 -18.59 -6.40
CA LEU A 159 3.34 -18.25 -5.24
C LEU A 159 2.80 -19.49 -4.54
N ARG A 160 2.45 -20.55 -5.29
CA ARG A 160 2.08 -21.83 -4.69
C ARG A 160 3.21 -22.38 -3.82
N ALA A 161 4.43 -22.44 -4.36
CA ALA A 161 5.59 -22.90 -3.61
C ALA A 161 5.85 -22.02 -2.38
N TYR A 162 5.79 -20.70 -2.52
CA TYR A 162 5.94 -19.74 -1.44
C TYR A 162 4.96 -19.99 -0.29
N LEU A 163 3.67 -20.07 -0.59
CA LEU A 163 2.62 -20.25 0.42
C LEU A 163 2.73 -21.63 1.12
N LEU A 164 3.03 -22.69 0.37
CA LEU A 164 3.17 -24.03 0.93
C LEU A 164 4.43 -24.20 1.80
N ASN A 165 5.47 -23.40 1.56
CA ASN A 165 6.72 -23.44 2.32
C ASN A 165 6.77 -22.43 3.50
N GLY A 166 5.64 -21.89 3.92
CA GLY A 166 5.56 -21.06 5.11
C GLY A 166 5.32 -19.57 4.86
N GLY A 167 5.34 -19.12 3.60
CA GLY A 167 5.02 -17.73 3.24
C GLY A 167 3.58 -17.37 3.59
N PHE A 168 3.38 -16.08 3.86
CA PHE A 168 2.07 -15.48 4.12
C PHE A 168 1.83 -14.28 3.20
N MET A 169 0.62 -14.16 2.65
CA MET A 169 0.24 -13.05 1.77
C MET A 169 -0.92 -12.24 2.35
N LEU A 170 -0.70 -10.95 2.59
CA LEU A 170 -1.73 -9.97 2.97
C LEU A 170 -2.19 -9.19 1.75
N MET A 171 -3.51 -9.03 1.60
CA MET A 171 -4.15 -8.29 0.53
C MET A 171 -5.12 -7.24 1.10
N THR A 172 -5.04 -6.01 0.61
CA THR A 172 -5.92 -4.89 0.99
C THR A 172 -6.41 -4.12 -0.23
N ASP A 173 -7.28 -3.13 -0.06
CA ASP A 173 -7.90 -2.33 -1.13
C ASP A 173 -8.64 -3.21 -2.15
N SER A 174 -9.51 -4.09 -1.65
CA SER A 174 -10.34 -5.02 -2.43
C SER A 174 -11.81 -4.70 -2.21
N TRP A 175 -12.57 -4.47 -3.30
CA TRP A 175 -13.92 -3.91 -3.20
C TRP A 175 -14.94 -4.63 -4.08
N GLY A 176 -16.04 -5.05 -3.43
CA GLY A 176 -17.19 -5.64 -4.11
C GLY A 176 -16.93 -7.00 -4.73
N ASP A 177 -17.96 -7.61 -5.29
CA ASP A 177 -17.94 -8.98 -5.78
C ASP A 177 -16.92 -9.23 -6.90
N ALA A 178 -16.69 -8.25 -7.75
CA ALA A 178 -15.75 -8.42 -8.87
C ALA A 178 -14.31 -8.65 -8.40
N ASP A 179 -13.87 -7.90 -7.37
CA ASP A 179 -12.53 -8.09 -6.81
C ASP A 179 -12.44 -9.41 -6.02
N ALA A 180 -13.48 -9.71 -5.21
CA ALA A 180 -13.56 -10.97 -4.50
C ALA A 180 -13.50 -12.17 -5.45
N ASN A 181 -14.23 -12.12 -6.57
CA ASN A 181 -14.24 -13.17 -7.58
C ASN A 181 -12.88 -13.32 -8.27
N ASN A 182 -12.18 -12.20 -8.57
CA ASN A 182 -10.84 -12.28 -9.13
C ASN A 182 -9.85 -12.92 -8.15
N VAL A 183 -9.86 -12.52 -6.90
CA VAL A 183 -9.03 -13.12 -5.83
C VAL A 183 -9.30 -14.61 -5.72
N ASN A 184 -10.57 -15.01 -5.63
CA ASN A 184 -10.95 -16.43 -5.57
C ASN A 184 -10.42 -17.22 -6.77
N ARG A 185 -10.61 -16.68 -7.99
CA ARG A 185 -10.17 -17.32 -9.24
C ARG A 185 -8.66 -17.49 -9.29
N ILE A 186 -7.89 -16.49 -8.86
CA ILE A 186 -6.41 -16.57 -8.83
C ILE A 186 -5.96 -17.60 -7.79
N PHE A 187 -6.54 -17.60 -6.60
CA PHE A 187 -6.14 -18.53 -5.55
C PHE A 187 -6.58 -19.98 -5.84
N ASP A 188 -7.68 -20.19 -6.56
CA ASP A 188 -8.04 -21.53 -7.06
C ASP A 188 -7.00 -22.05 -8.08
N GLN A 189 -6.34 -21.16 -8.85
CA GLN A 189 -5.22 -21.54 -9.72
C GLN A 189 -3.93 -21.80 -8.92
N ILE A 190 -3.65 -20.99 -7.90
CA ILE A 190 -2.47 -21.19 -7.03
C ILE A 190 -2.64 -22.45 -6.21
N LEU A 191 -3.77 -22.66 -5.55
CA LEU A 191 -4.06 -23.76 -4.63
C LEU A 191 -5.42 -24.37 -4.97
N PRO A 192 -5.50 -25.26 -5.98
CA PRO A 192 -6.76 -25.85 -6.42
C PRO A 192 -7.55 -26.50 -5.29
N GLY A 193 -8.84 -26.19 -5.23
CA GLY A 193 -9.76 -26.70 -4.21
C GLY A 193 -9.68 -25.98 -2.85
N SER A 194 -8.85 -24.95 -2.72
CA SER A 194 -8.83 -24.11 -1.51
C SER A 194 -9.88 -23.02 -1.59
N HIS A 195 -10.44 -22.61 -0.45
CA HIS A 195 -11.47 -21.58 -0.38
C HIS A 195 -11.20 -20.59 0.73
N PHE A 196 -11.35 -19.31 0.43
CA PHE A 196 -11.36 -18.29 1.45
C PHE A 196 -12.59 -18.43 2.35
N VAL A 197 -12.35 -18.35 3.64
CA VAL A 197 -13.39 -18.31 4.67
C VAL A 197 -13.31 -17.03 5.46
N GLU A 198 -14.43 -16.58 6.00
CA GLU A 198 -14.48 -15.44 6.90
C GLU A 198 -13.83 -15.80 8.23
N LEU A 199 -12.84 -15.02 8.68
CA LEU A 199 -12.20 -15.21 9.98
C LEU A 199 -13.11 -14.66 11.09
N PRO A 200 -13.59 -15.48 12.04
CA PRO A 200 -14.44 -15.00 13.13
C PRO A 200 -13.66 -14.04 14.04
N ILE A 201 -14.37 -13.04 14.61
CA ILE A 201 -13.75 -12.01 15.47
C ILE A 201 -13.18 -12.59 16.78
N GLU A 202 -13.60 -13.78 17.15
CA GLU A 202 -13.09 -14.54 18.31
C GLU A 202 -11.71 -15.14 18.07
N HIS A 203 -11.25 -15.17 16.81
CA HIS A 203 -9.95 -15.75 16.48
C HIS A 203 -8.80 -15.04 17.21
N PRO A 204 -7.79 -15.79 17.74
CA PRO A 204 -6.68 -15.22 18.52
C PRO A 204 -5.92 -14.09 17.83
N LEU A 205 -5.86 -14.05 16.50
CA LEU A 205 -5.25 -12.98 15.72
C LEU A 205 -5.74 -11.60 16.18
N TYR A 206 -7.04 -11.44 16.48
CA TYR A 206 -7.60 -10.15 16.89
C TYR A 206 -7.22 -9.74 18.32
N ARG A 207 -6.43 -10.56 19.01
CA ARG A 207 -5.96 -10.33 20.39
C ARG A 207 -4.45 -10.58 20.54
N ALA A 208 -3.72 -10.65 19.42
CA ALA A 208 -2.28 -10.94 19.44
C ALA A 208 -1.49 -9.85 20.20
N VAL A 209 -1.81 -8.58 19.96
CA VAL A 209 -1.23 -7.40 20.62
C VAL A 209 -2.34 -6.46 21.07
N PHE A 210 -3.19 -6.05 20.16
CA PHE A 210 -4.34 -5.17 20.40
C PHE A 210 -5.61 -5.99 20.53
N ASN A 211 -6.49 -5.59 21.45
CA ASN A 211 -7.81 -6.22 21.61
C ASN A 211 -8.81 -5.61 20.61
N ILE A 212 -8.93 -6.22 19.44
CA ILE A 212 -9.86 -5.82 18.39
C ILE A 212 -11.16 -6.60 18.59
N THR A 213 -12.27 -5.88 18.83
CA THR A 213 -13.58 -6.45 19.16
C THR A 213 -14.59 -6.40 18.03
N GLU A 214 -14.29 -5.65 16.96
CA GLU A 214 -15.11 -5.54 15.76
C GLU A 214 -14.25 -5.36 14.51
N LYS A 215 -14.78 -5.72 13.34
CA LYS A 215 -14.17 -5.47 12.05
C LYS A 215 -14.68 -4.14 11.53
N ALA A 216 -13.82 -3.13 11.59
CA ALA A 216 -14.16 -1.79 11.14
C ALA A 216 -13.61 -1.51 9.75
N GLN A 217 -14.35 -0.75 8.94
CA GLN A 217 -13.90 -0.33 7.61
C GLN A 217 -12.93 0.85 7.71
N VAL A 218 -11.79 0.73 7.07
CA VAL A 218 -10.94 1.89 6.74
C VAL A 218 -11.46 2.48 5.44
N ALA A 219 -11.83 3.77 5.49
CA ALA A 219 -12.34 4.47 4.33
C ALA A 219 -11.18 5.01 3.48
N ASN A 220 -11.36 4.99 2.16
CA ASN A 220 -10.47 5.75 1.29
C ASN A 220 -10.61 7.26 1.59
N ILE A 221 -9.52 7.95 1.85
CA ILE A 221 -9.52 9.36 2.29
C ILE A 221 -10.17 10.32 1.29
N ARG A 222 -10.09 10.02 -0.01
CA ARG A 222 -10.57 10.92 -1.07
C ARG A 222 -12.05 10.78 -1.37
N ILE A 223 -12.58 9.59 -1.24
CA ILE A 223 -13.96 9.26 -1.65
C ILE A 223 -14.80 8.74 -0.51
N GLY A 224 -14.26 8.72 0.71
CA GLY A 224 -14.90 8.11 1.86
C GLY A 224 -15.10 6.60 1.68
N MET A 225 -16.11 6.04 2.31
CA MET A 225 -16.46 4.64 2.11
C MET A 225 -16.94 4.43 0.67
N LYS A 226 -16.22 3.61 -0.09
CA LYS A 226 -16.51 3.37 -1.52
C LYS A 226 -17.89 2.76 -1.75
N ILE A 227 -18.34 1.93 -0.81
CA ILE A 227 -19.64 1.24 -0.92
C ILE A 227 -20.30 1.26 0.46
N PRO A 228 -21.13 2.27 0.78
CA PRO A 228 -21.85 2.34 2.05
C PRO A 228 -22.73 1.09 2.25
N GLY A 229 -22.71 0.57 3.48
CA GLY A 229 -23.50 -0.61 3.85
C GLY A 229 -22.95 -1.95 3.37
N THR A 230 -21.78 -1.97 2.73
CA THR A 230 -21.11 -3.21 2.34
C THR A 230 -20.50 -3.87 3.58
N ARG A 231 -20.68 -5.18 3.70
CA ARG A 231 -20.09 -5.96 4.77
C ARG A 231 -18.58 -6.03 4.62
N ILE A 232 -17.85 -5.68 5.68
CA ILE A 232 -16.42 -5.86 5.77
C ILE A 232 -16.14 -7.34 6.04
N GLU A 233 -15.23 -7.92 5.29
CA GLU A 233 -14.84 -9.32 5.44
C GLU A 233 -13.33 -9.45 5.59
N HIS A 234 -12.90 -10.10 6.66
CA HIS A 234 -11.52 -10.55 6.82
C HIS A 234 -11.46 -12.01 6.38
N ARG A 235 -11.12 -12.21 5.11
CA ARG A 235 -11.16 -13.51 4.46
C ARG A 235 -9.80 -14.16 4.51
N VAL A 236 -9.73 -15.39 4.98
CA VAL A 236 -8.46 -16.14 5.15
C VAL A 236 -8.48 -17.45 4.40
N LEU A 237 -7.30 -17.89 4.00
CA LEU A 237 -7.04 -19.19 3.42
C LEU A 237 -6.14 -19.97 4.37
N PHE A 238 -6.62 -21.11 4.84
CA PHE A 238 -5.87 -22.00 5.74
C PHE A 238 -5.15 -23.11 4.97
N ASP A 239 -4.01 -23.54 5.47
CA ASP A 239 -3.43 -24.82 5.11
C ASP A 239 -4.08 -25.99 5.88
N ALA A 240 -3.66 -27.22 5.58
CA ALA A 240 -4.18 -28.41 6.23
C ALA A 240 -3.87 -28.51 7.75
N LYS A 241 -2.95 -27.68 8.24
CA LYS A 241 -2.57 -27.61 9.67
C LYS A 241 -3.26 -26.46 10.42
N GLY A 242 -4.06 -25.67 9.72
CA GLY A 242 -4.74 -24.51 10.29
C GLY A 242 -3.91 -23.22 10.31
N ARG A 243 -2.75 -23.16 9.65
CA ARG A 243 -1.98 -21.92 9.46
C ARG A 243 -2.66 -21.06 8.40
N ILE A 244 -2.76 -19.76 8.64
CA ILE A 244 -3.24 -18.82 7.65
C ILE A 244 -2.15 -18.61 6.59
N MET A 245 -2.41 -19.00 5.34
CA MET A 245 -1.50 -18.80 4.20
C MET A 245 -1.72 -17.45 3.51
N ALA A 246 -2.96 -17.00 3.45
CA ALA A 246 -3.31 -15.71 2.85
C ALA A 246 -4.47 -15.05 3.60
N MET A 247 -4.49 -13.72 3.63
CA MET A 247 -5.57 -12.93 4.20
C MET A 247 -5.94 -11.79 3.27
N SER A 248 -7.23 -11.59 3.02
CA SER A 248 -7.78 -10.48 2.26
C SER A 248 -8.69 -9.64 3.16
N LEU A 249 -8.33 -8.37 3.36
CA LEU A 249 -9.17 -7.38 4.02
C LEU A 249 -10.11 -6.80 2.95
N HIS A 250 -11.29 -7.43 2.82
CA HIS A 250 -12.23 -7.12 1.75
C HIS A 250 -13.21 -6.04 2.15
N ASN A 251 -13.51 -5.12 1.24
CA ASN A 251 -14.34 -3.93 1.43
C ASN A 251 -13.76 -2.95 2.46
N SER A 252 -12.42 -2.84 2.51
CA SER A 252 -11.68 -1.93 3.37
C SER A 252 -10.40 -1.48 2.69
N ASP A 253 -9.93 -0.27 2.98
CA ASP A 253 -8.72 0.34 2.44
C ASP A 253 -7.68 0.53 3.55
N ASP A 254 -7.28 -0.58 4.14
CA ASP A 254 -6.34 -0.55 5.28
C ASP A 254 -5.00 0.07 4.88
N SER A 255 -4.58 -0.10 3.63
CA SER A 255 -3.35 0.51 3.12
C SER A 255 -3.42 2.03 2.98
N ASP A 256 -4.59 2.61 2.68
CA ASP A 256 -4.81 4.06 2.76
C ASP A 256 -4.61 4.56 4.22
N GLY A 257 -5.01 3.75 5.20
CA GLY A 257 -4.77 4.05 6.62
C GLY A 257 -3.30 4.15 6.99
N TRP A 258 -2.41 3.47 6.26
CA TRP A 258 -0.96 3.57 6.45
C TRP A 258 -0.35 4.65 5.54
N GLU A 259 -0.83 4.79 4.29
CA GLU A 259 -0.34 5.77 3.32
C GLU A 259 -0.55 7.21 3.83
N ARG A 260 -1.71 7.49 4.45
CA ARG A 260 -2.17 8.84 4.76
C ARG A 260 -1.74 9.37 6.11
N GLU A 261 -0.77 8.76 6.74
CA GLU A 261 -0.21 9.29 7.99
C GLU A 261 0.31 10.73 7.80
N GLY A 262 -0.19 11.66 8.62
CA GLY A 262 0.21 13.07 8.61
C GLY A 262 -0.47 13.97 7.56
N GLU A 263 -1.32 13.43 6.67
CA GLU A 263 -2.08 14.26 5.72
C GLU A 263 -3.29 14.92 6.36
N ASP A 264 -4.05 14.17 7.15
CA ASP A 264 -5.28 14.62 7.79
C ASP A 264 -5.37 14.05 9.20
N HIS A 265 -5.48 14.91 10.21
CA HIS A 265 -5.48 14.53 11.61
C HIS A 265 -6.71 13.71 12.00
N ASP A 266 -7.89 14.13 11.53
CA ASP A 266 -9.16 13.44 11.85
C ASP A 266 -9.20 12.05 11.20
N TYR A 267 -8.67 11.93 9.97
CA TYR A 267 -8.53 10.65 9.30
C TYR A 267 -7.57 9.74 10.04
N PHE A 268 -6.41 10.26 10.45
CA PHE A 268 -5.40 9.51 11.20
C PHE A 268 -5.98 8.95 12.51
N GLU A 269 -6.61 9.81 13.34
CA GLU A 269 -7.20 9.37 14.61
C GLU A 269 -8.33 8.36 14.43
N ARG A 270 -9.11 8.49 13.36
CA ARG A 270 -10.28 7.66 13.13
C ARG A 270 -9.94 6.30 12.54
N TYR A 271 -9.05 6.27 11.56
CA TYR A 271 -8.79 5.08 10.74
C TYR A 271 -7.40 4.50 10.95
N SER A 272 -6.36 5.31 10.88
CA SER A 272 -4.97 4.83 10.97
C SER A 272 -4.66 4.29 12.35
N GLU A 273 -4.81 5.14 13.37
CA GLU A 273 -4.43 4.83 14.75
C GLU A 273 -5.32 3.77 15.40
N LYS A 274 -6.65 3.84 15.16
CA LYS A 274 -7.63 2.97 15.85
C LYS A 274 -7.92 1.66 15.12
N ILE A 275 -7.68 1.59 13.79
CA ILE A 275 -8.09 0.45 12.98
C ILE A 275 -6.89 -0.14 12.22
N ALA A 276 -6.32 0.60 11.27
CA ALA A 276 -5.38 0.05 10.29
C ALA A 276 -4.07 -0.44 10.92
N TYR A 277 -3.43 0.36 11.78
CA TYR A 277 -2.18 -0.05 12.45
C TYR A 277 -2.39 -1.16 13.47
N PRO A 278 -3.38 -1.10 14.38
CA PRO A 278 -3.65 -2.19 15.31
C PRO A 278 -3.92 -3.53 14.60
N LEU A 279 -4.70 -3.52 13.52
CA LEU A 279 -5.00 -4.73 12.76
C LEU A 279 -3.76 -5.29 12.07
N ALA A 280 -2.98 -4.44 11.38
CA ALA A 280 -1.76 -4.87 10.71
C ALA A 280 -0.73 -5.45 11.69
N ILE A 281 -0.51 -4.80 12.83
CA ILE A 281 0.41 -5.29 13.85
C ILE A 281 -0.06 -6.64 14.41
N ASN A 282 -1.33 -6.80 14.68
CA ASN A 282 -1.89 -8.08 15.10
C ASN A 282 -1.67 -9.18 14.07
N ILE A 283 -1.95 -8.90 12.79
CA ILE A 283 -1.75 -9.84 11.69
C ILE A 283 -0.28 -10.27 11.63
N LEU A 284 0.64 -9.30 11.60
CA LEU A 284 2.07 -9.57 11.45
C LEU A 284 2.61 -10.37 12.64
N LEU A 285 2.32 -9.96 13.87
CA LEU A 285 2.81 -10.65 15.06
C LEU A 285 2.19 -12.05 15.20
N TYR A 286 0.90 -12.21 14.85
CA TYR A 286 0.26 -13.51 14.83
C TYR A 286 0.94 -14.45 13.83
N GLN A 287 1.20 -14.00 12.60
CA GLN A 287 1.84 -14.81 11.55
C GLN A 287 3.29 -15.21 11.88
N MET A 288 4.00 -14.38 12.65
CA MET A 288 5.38 -14.69 13.05
C MET A 288 5.48 -15.66 14.23
N THR A 289 4.38 -15.91 14.91
CA THR A 289 4.36 -16.75 16.14
C THR A 289 3.54 -18.02 16.00
N HIS A 290 2.81 -18.20 14.91
CA HIS A 290 1.92 -19.34 14.62
C HIS A 290 2.12 -19.86 13.20
#